data_fac913393fadbbf223b15d081af70c89
#
_entry.id   fac913393fadbbf223b15d081af70c89
#
_cell.length_a   1.000
_cell.length_b   1.000
_cell.length_c   1.000
_cell.angle_alpha   90.00
_cell.angle_beta   90.00
_cell.angle_gamma   90.00
#
_symmetry.space_group_name_H-M   'P 1'
#
loop_
_entity.id
_entity.type
_entity.pdbx_description
1 polymer ?
#
loop_
_entity_poly.entity_id
_entity_poly.type
_entity_poly.pdbx_seq_one_letter_code
_entity_poly.pdbx_strand_id
1 'polypeptide(L)'
;MPSILTAGDKNSYNSMAIGWGSIGVGYARPIFTVYVKPERYTYQFMDKSDIFTVSYIDKKLFGKFGVYGSKSGKDMNKEEVSGTHIKFLDDGGITFEEAVEVFVCKTIVRYHPTEKDVHQEVLDRYNDNLKVYFSTNPHGVYIGEIIGHYKRE
;
A
#
# COMPACT_ATOMS: atom_id res chain seq x y z
N MET A 1 -12.86 -4.71 -3.63
CA MET A 1 -12.78 -4.28 -2.21
C MET A 1 -11.69 -3.23 -2.11
N PRO A 2 -11.84 -2.19 -1.26
CA PRO A 2 -10.74 -1.28 -1.05
C PRO A 2 -9.62 -2.02 -0.35
N SER A 3 -8.42 -1.79 -0.82
CA SER A 3 -7.21 -2.30 -0.19
C SER A 3 -6.40 -1.16 0.39
N ILE A 4 -5.94 -1.37 1.61
CA ILE A 4 -5.11 -0.43 2.35
C ILE A 4 -3.72 -1.04 2.50
N LEU A 5 -2.72 -0.32 2.02
CA LEU A 5 -1.32 -0.63 2.21
C LEU A 5 -0.82 0.04 3.47
N THR A 6 -0.20 -0.71 4.36
CA THR A 6 0.43 -0.18 5.57
C THR A 6 1.89 -0.63 5.64
N ALA A 7 2.80 0.29 5.91
CA ALA A 7 4.22 0.02 6.09
C ALA A 7 4.78 0.80 7.28
N GLY A 8 5.83 0.27 7.88
CA GLY A 8 6.47 0.82 9.07
C GLY A 8 6.56 -0.19 10.19
N ASP A 9 6.70 0.31 11.40
CA ASP A 9 6.73 -0.47 12.65
C ASP A 9 5.81 0.16 13.71
N LYS A 10 5.77 -0.43 14.91
CA LYS A 10 4.90 0.07 16.01
C LYS A 10 5.18 1.53 16.39
N ASN A 11 6.39 2.03 16.16
CA ASN A 11 6.79 3.39 16.55
C ASN A 11 6.49 4.41 15.46
N SER A 12 6.52 3.99 14.20
CA SER A 12 6.30 4.86 13.06
C SER A 12 5.79 4.07 11.85
N TYR A 13 4.57 4.33 11.45
CA TYR A 13 3.93 3.68 10.30
C TYR A 13 3.02 4.66 9.55
N ASN A 14 2.67 4.31 8.34
CA ASN A 14 1.65 5.01 7.58
C ASN A 14 0.84 4.06 6.71
N SER A 15 -0.40 4.42 6.45
CA SER A 15 -1.34 3.65 5.63
C SER A 15 -1.90 4.50 4.51
N MET A 16 -2.14 3.87 3.36
CA MET A 16 -2.74 4.51 2.18
C MET A 16 -3.64 3.53 1.43
N ALA A 17 -4.67 4.05 0.78
CA ALA A 17 -5.43 3.26 -0.18
C ALA A 17 -4.58 2.97 -1.43
N ILE A 18 -4.64 1.74 -1.91
CA ILE A 18 -4.01 1.33 -3.17
C ILE A 18 -5.06 0.76 -4.13
N GLY A 19 -4.87 1.01 -5.43
CA GLY A 19 -5.71 0.47 -6.49
C GLY A 19 -5.01 -0.58 -7.35
N TRP A 20 -3.69 -0.63 -7.30
CA TRP A 20 -2.86 -1.50 -8.13
C TRP A 20 -2.06 -2.49 -7.30
N GLY A 21 -2.14 -3.73 -7.66
CA GLY A 21 -1.41 -4.81 -7.02
C GLY A 21 -1.81 -6.17 -7.59
N SER A 22 -0.98 -7.16 -7.33
CA SER A 22 -1.22 -8.52 -7.77
C SER A 22 -0.62 -9.54 -6.82
N ILE A 23 -1.25 -10.71 -6.78
CA ILE A 23 -0.74 -11.89 -6.08
C ILE A 23 -0.29 -12.90 -7.13
N GLY A 24 0.82 -13.54 -6.90
CA GLY A 24 1.34 -14.54 -7.81
C GLY A 24 2.51 -15.32 -7.23
N VAL A 25 3.30 -15.89 -8.11
CA VAL A 25 4.53 -16.60 -7.76
C VAL A 25 5.70 -15.92 -8.44
N GLY A 26 6.72 -15.59 -7.68
CA GLY A 26 7.98 -15.04 -8.15
C GLY A 26 9.09 -15.37 -7.16
N TYR A 27 10.34 -15.46 -7.64
CA TYR A 27 11.48 -15.82 -6.79
C TYR A 27 11.26 -17.12 -6.01
N ALA A 28 10.55 -18.09 -6.63
CA ALA A 28 10.13 -19.36 -6.04
C ALA A 28 9.32 -19.21 -4.73
N ARG A 29 8.54 -18.14 -4.61
CA ARG A 29 7.76 -17.78 -3.40
C ARG A 29 6.39 -17.26 -3.78
N PRO A 30 5.38 -17.38 -2.91
CA PRO A 30 4.16 -16.60 -3.05
C PRO A 30 4.47 -15.12 -2.82
N ILE A 31 4.08 -14.27 -3.74
CA ILE A 31 4.40 -12.84 -3.69
C ILE A 31 3.14 -11.98 -3.80
N PHE A 32 3.21 -10.80 -3.19
CA PHE A 32 2.31 -9.68 -3.44
C PHE A 32 3.13 -8.52 -4.02
N THR A 33 2.72 -8.02 -5.18
CA THR A 33 3.33 -6.84 -5.81
C THR A 33 2.42 -5.64 -5.60
N VAL A 34 2.98 -4.54 -5.11
CA VAL A 34 2.26 -3.27 -4.92
C VAL A 34 3.00 -2.12 -5.59
N TYR A 35 2.26 -1.07 -5.92
CA TYR A 35 2.76 0.12 -6.62
C TYR A 35 2.45 1.36 -5.80
N VAL A 36 3.47 2.18 -5.54
CA VAL A 36 3.34 3.38 -4.71
C VAL A 36 3.96 4.58 -5.41
N LYS A 37 3.21 5.65 -5.55
CA LYS A 37 3.70 6.92 -6.10
C LYS A 37 4.73 7.56 -5.16
N PRO A 38 5.82 8.14 -5.70
CA PRO A 38 6.82 8.84 -4.89
C PRO A 38 6.26 9.97 -4.02
N GLU A 39 5.19 10.62 -4.43
CA GLU A 39 4.54 11.70 -3.68
C GLU A 39 3.71 11.22 -2.50
N ARG A 40 3.38 9.94 -2.44
CA ARG A 40 2.61 9.40 -1.31
C ARG A 40 3.48 9.31 -0.06
N TYR A 41 2.97 9.75 1.06
CA TYR A 41 3.72 9.71 2.34
C TYR A 41 4.16 8.29 2.71
N THR A 42 3.37 7.28 2.37
CA THR A 42 3.71 5.85 2.59
C THR A 42 4.97 5.41 1.83
N TYR A 43 5.34 6.09 0.75
CA TYR A 43 6.50 5.74 -0.07
C TYR A 43 7.79 5.62 0.75
N GLN A 44 8.06 6.60 1.62
CA GLN A 44 9.26 6.57 2.47
C GLN A 44 9.24 5.41 3.48
N PHE A 45 8.05 5.00 3.93
CA PHE A 45 7.91 3.85 4.83
C PHE A 45 8.17 2.54 4.09
N MET A 46 7.74 2.43 2.84
CA MET A 46 8.03 1.27 1.98
C MET A 46 9.53 1.12 1.69
N ASP A 47 10.25 2.23 1.58
CA ASP A 47 11.70 2.20 1.35
C ASP A 47 12.51 1.85 2.61
N LYS A 48 11.98 2.12 3.78
CA LYS A 48 12.67 1.91 5.07
C LYS A 48 12.28 0.63 5.79
N SER A 49 11.03 0.18 5.62
CA SER A 49 10.50 -0.99 6.31
C SER A 49 10.59 -2.24 5.45
N ASP A 50 10.98 -3.36 6.04
CA ASP A 50 10.97 -4.66 5.38
C ASP A 50 9.61 -5.34 5.40
N ILE A 51 8.69 -4.88 6.25
CA ILE A 51 7.33 -5.45 6.36
C ILE A 51 6.31 -4.43 5.85
N PHE A 52 5.41 -4.90 5.00
CA PHE A 52 4.20 -4.18 4.66
C PHE A 52 3.00 -5.13 4.69
N THR A 53 1.82 -4.56 4.86
CA THR A 53 0.57 -5.32 4.81
C THR A 53 -0.34 -4.76 3.72
N VAL A 54 -1.13 -5.64 3.14
CA VAL A 54 -2.28 -5.26 2.31
C VAL A 54 -3.53 -5.77 3.00
N SER A 55 -4.36 -4.84 3.45
CA SER A 55 -5.59 -5.12 4.20
C SER A 55 -6.79 -4.84 3.32
N TYR A 56 -7.67 -5.81 3.15
CA TYR A 56 -8.94 -5.66 2.45
C TYR A 56 -10.04 -5.32 3.45
N ILE A 57 -10.81 -4.28 3.14
CA ILE A 57 -11.83 -3.72 4.02
C ILE A 57 -13.22 -4.04 3.46
N ASP A 58 -14.17 -4.36 4.33
CA ASP A 58 -15.56 -4.57 3.93
C ASP A 58 -16.10 -3.30 3.25
N LYS A 59 -16.83 -3.50 2.15
CA LYS A 59 -17.46 -2.41 1.38
C LYS A 59 -18.36 -1.51 2.24
N LYS A 60 -18.98 -2.05 3.28
CA LYS A 60 -19.82 -1.30 4.22
C LYS A 60 -19.04 -0.22 4.99
N LEU A 61 -17.72 -0.37 5.08
CA LEU A 61 -16.85 0.54 5.82
C LEU A 61 -16.08 1.51 4.92
N PHE A 62 -16.37 1.53 3.62
CA PHE A 62 -15.69 2.41 2.64
C PHE A 62 -15.63 3.88 3.06
N GLY A 63 -16.73 4.38 3.63
CA GLY A 63 -16.79 5.78 4.07
C GLY A 63 -15.73 6.13 5.11
N LYS A 64 -15.47 5.23 6.05
CA LYS A 64 -14.42 5.42 7.07
C LYS A 64 -13.02 5.43 6.46
N PHE A 65 -12.78 4.62 5.43
CA PHE A 65 -11.47 4.45 4.81
C PHE A 65 -11.17 5.44 3.67
N GLY A 66 -12.10 6.31 3.32
CA GLY A 66 -11.90 7.34 2.28
C GLY A 66 -10.72 8.27 2.54
N VAL A 67 -10.44 8.57 3.80
CA VAL A 67 -9.31 9.41 4.23
C VAL A 67 -7.95 8.83 3.78
N TYR A 68 -7.82 7.52 3.71
CA TYR A 68 -6.57 6.85 3.30
C TYR A 68 -6.23 7.04 1.82
N GLY A 69 -7.22 7.34 0.99
CA GLY A 69 -7.03 7.66 -0.42
C GLY A 69 -6.85 9.15 -0.71
N SER A 70 -7.47 10.02 0.11
CA SER A 70 -7.60 11.44 -0.17
C SER A 70 -6.70 12.36 0.66
N LYS A 71 -6.16 11.89 1.79
CA LYS A 71 -5.37 12.69 2.73
C LYS A 71 -4.01 12.06 3.01
N SER A 72 -3.06 12.89 3.42
CA SER A 72 -1.72 12.46 3.81
C SER A 72 -1.60 12.27 5.32
N GLY A 73 -0.99 11.17 5.76
CA GLY A 73 -0.64 10.97 7.17
C GLY A 73 0.44 11.91 7.68
N LYS A 74 1.10 12.65 6.78
CA LYS A 74 2.00 13.75 7.14
C LYS A 74 1.25 14.92 7.79
N ASP A 75 -0.01 15.15 7.39
CA ASP A 75 -0.78 16.32 7.78
C ASP A 75 -1.80 16.00 8.90
N MET A 76 -2.09 14.72 9.14
CA MET A 76 -3.12 14.31 10.11
C MET A 76 -2.95 12.88 10.60
N ASN A 77 -3.52 12.59 11.76
CA ASN A 77 -3.74 11.22 12.23
C ASN A 77 -5.04 10.68 11.59
N LYS A 78 -4.88 9.79 10.63
CA LYS A 78 -6.01 9.24 9.85
C LYS A 78 -6.93 8.35 10.70
N GLU A 79 -6.38 7.62 11.66
CA GLU A 79 -7.14 6.74 12.56
C GLU A 79 -8.09 7.57 13.42
N GLU A 80 -7.62 8.67 13.99
CA GLU A 80 -8.45 9.58 14.80
C GLU A 80 -9.58 10.20 13.97
N VAL A 81 -9.25 10.67 12.74
CA VAL A 81 -10.24 11.32 11.87
C VAL A 81 -11.29 10.34 11.37
N SER A 82 -10.89 9.11 11.06
CA SER A 82 -11.78 8.10 10.47
C SER A 82 -12.49 7.22 11.50
N GLY A 83 -11.97 7.16 12.73
CA GLY A 83 -12.46 6.22 13.74
C GLY A 83 -12.16 4.77 13.40
N THR A 84 -11.04 4.52 12.70
CA THR A 84 -10.53 3.17 12.42
C THR A 84 -9.53 2.74 13.49
N HIS A 85 -9.33 1.44 13.65
CA HIS A 85 -8.52 0.88 14.73
C HIS A 85 -7.36 0.07 14.17
N ILE A 86 -6.14 0.50 14.49
CA ILE A 86 -4.91 -0.22 14.12
C ILE A 86 -4.77 -1.46 14.98
N LYS A 87 -4.31 -2.53 14.35
CA LYS A 87 -3.96 -3.80 14.99
C LYS A 87 -2.54 -4.21 14.59
N PHE A 88 -1.69 -4.41 15.58
CA PHE A 88 -0.35 -4.95 15.38
C PHE A 88 -0.37 -6.48 15.45
N LEU A 89 0.31 -7.12 14.51
CA LEU A 89 0.40 -8.58 14.41
C LEU A 89 1.77 -9.07 14.89
N ASP A 90 1.84 -10.33 15.34
CA ASP A 90 3.07 -10.91 15.89
C ASP A 90 4.20 -11.08 14.84
N ASP A 91 3.84 -11.18 13.57
CA ASP A 91 4.78 -11.24 12.44
C ASP A 91 5.33 -9.88 11.99
N GLY A 92 5.01 -8.82 12.72
CA GLY A 92 5.41 -7.44 12.42
C GLY A 92 4.46 -6.71 11.47
N GLY A 93 3.41 -7.36 11.02
CA GLY A 93 2.36 -6.74 10.21
C GLY A 93 1.56 -5.72 10.98
N ILE A 94 1.10 -4.69 10.29
CA ILE A 94 0.21 -3.65 10.84
C ILE A 94 -1.05 -3.63 9.99
N THR A 95 -2.19 -3.83 10.60
CA THR A 95 -3.48 -3.91 9.92
C THR A 95 -4.55 -3.14 10.69
N PHE A 96 -5.79 -3.40 10.38
CA PHE A 96 -6.96 -2.79 11.02
C PHE A 96 -7.85 -3.87 11.63
N GLU A 97 -8.48 -3.57 12.76
CA GLU A 97 -9.49 -4.46 13.33
C GLU A 97 -10.67 -4.67 12.37
N GLU A 98 -10.92 -3.68 11.50
CA GLU A 98 -11.97 -3.70 10.48
C GLU A 98 -11.61 -4.51 9.22
N ALA A 99 -10.38 -4.98 9.09
CA ALA A 99 -9.97 -5.77 7.93
C ALA A 99 -10.66 -7.13 7.91
N VAL A 100 -11.11 -7.54 6.71
CA VAL A 100 -11.72 -8.85 6.48
C VAL A 100 -10.72 -9.86 5.94
N GLU A 101 -9.67 -9.39 5.29
CA GLU A 101 -8.58 -10.21 4.78
C GLU A 101 -7.28 -9.39 4.79
N VAL A 102 -6.19 -10.02 5.21
CA VAL A 102 -4.89 -9.37 5.38
C VAL A 102 -3.78 -10.24 4.83
N PHE A 103 -2.91 -9.64 4.02
CA PHE A 103 -1.66 -10.25 3.59
C PHE A 103 -0.50 -9.50 4.25
N VAL A 104 0.33 -10.23 5.00
CA VAL A 104 1.56 -9.70 5.56
C VAL A 104 2.72 -10.11 4.66
N CYS A 105 3.51 -9.15 4.25
CA CYS A 105 4.54 -9.32 3.24
C CYS A 105 5.90 -8.84 3.75
N LYS A 106 6.94 -9.62 3.45
CA LYS A 106 8.34 -9.22 3.62
C LYS A 106 8.90 -8.78 2.27
N THR A 107 9.33 -7.55 2.18
CA THR A 107 9.88 -6.98 0.94
C THR A 107 11.12 -7.75 0.50
N ILE A 108 11.12 -8.24 -0.73
CA ILE A 108 12.25 -8.93 -1.36
C ILE A 108 12.81 -8.16 -2.56
N VAL A 109 12.02 -7.27 -3.18
CA VAL A 109 12.46 -6.40 -4.26
C VAL A 109 11.87 -5.01 -4.07
N ARG A 110 12.71 -4.00 -4.23
CA ARG A 110 12.33 -2.59 -4.41
C ARG A 110 12.86 -2.14 -5.76
N TYR A 111 11.98 -1.62 -6.60
CA TYR A 111 12.35 -1.09 -7.90
C TYR A 111 11.73 0.29 -8.11
N HIS A 112 12.57 1.25 -8.44
CA HIS A 112 12.15 2.63 -8.70
C HIS A 112 12.32 2.94 -10.20
N PRO A 113 11.31 2.63 -11.03
CA PRO A 113 11.39 2.88 -12.46
C PRO A 113 11.46 4.38 -12.75
N THR A 114 12.16 4.72 -13.81
CA THR A 114 12.15 6.06 -14.41
C THR A 114 11.25 6.05 -15.66
N GLU A 115 11.00 7.22 -16.23
CA GLU A 115 10.25 7.32 -17.49
C GLU A 115 10.85 6.47 -18.61
N LYS A 116 12.18 6.25 -18.59
CA LYS A 116 12.89 5.41 -19.58
C LYS A 116 12.53 3.93 -19.50
N ASP A 117 12.04 3.48 -18.35
CA ASP A 117 11.70 2.09 -18.09
C ASP A 117 10.25 1.76 -18.48
N VAL A 118 9.48 2.77 -18.89
CA VAL A 118 8.05 2.65 -19.18
C VAL A 118 7.80 3.01 -20.64
N HIS A 119 7.00 2.19 -21.33
CA HIS A 119 6.66 2.44 -22.73
C HIS A 119 5.91 3.78 -22.89
N GLN A 120 6.23 4.55 -23.92
CA GLN A 120 5.70 5.91 -24.12
C GLN A 120 4.17 5.98 -24.13
N GLU A 121 3.50 5.03 -24.77
CA GLU A 121 2.04 4.96 -24.79
C GLU A 121 1.44 4.85 -23.37
N VAL A 122 2.10 4.12 -22.49
CA VAL A 122 1.68 3.99 -21.09
C VAL A 122 1.91 5.28 -20.33
N LEU A 123 3.06 5.94 -20.55
CA LEU A 123 3.37 7.24 -19.96
C LEU A 123 2.38 8.32 -20.38
N ASP A 124 1.98 8.35 -21.64
CA ASP A 124 1.02 9.32 -22.16
C ASP A 124 -0.33 9.17 -21.46
N ARG A 125 -0.87 7.96 -21.36
CA ARG A 125 -2.10 7.67 -20.64
C ARG A 125 -1.99 7.98 -19.14
N TYR A 126 -0.86 7.65 -18.57
CA TYR A 126 -0.57 7.87 -17.15
C TYR A 126 -0.55 9.36 -16.83
N ASN A 127 0.12 10.16 -17.66
CA ASN A 127 0.22 11.60 -17.50
C ASN A 127 -1.14 12.28 -17.70
N ASP A 128 -1.94 11.86 -18.68
CA ASP A 128 -3.26 12.42 -18.95
C ASP A 128 -4.24 12.17 -17.79
N ASN A 129 -4.21 10.99 -17.21
CA ASN A 129 -5.11 10.60 -16.13
C ASN A 129 -4.67 11.08 -14.74
N LEU A 130 -3.36 11.34 -14.54
CA LEU A 130 -2.78 11.60 -13.23
C LEU A 130 -2.15 12.99 -13.10
N LYS A 131 -2.10 13.79 -14.16
CA LYS A 131 -1.54 15.15 -14.19
C LYS A 131 -2.04 16.07 -13.07
N VAL A 132 -3.30 15.91 -12.69
CA VAL A 132 -3.94 16.78 -11.70
C VAL A 132 -3.48 16.47 -10.28
N TYR A 133 -3.01 15.26 -10.02
CA TYR A 133 -2.77 14.77 -8.66
C TYR A 133 -1.31 14.45 -8.35
N PHE A 134 -0.47 14.19 -9.35
CA PHE A 134 0.86 13.61 -9.13
C PHE A 134 1.87 14.12 -10.17
N SER A 135 3.16 14.03 -9.82
CA SER A 135 4.25 14.25 -10.77
C SER A 135 4.25 13.18 -11.87
N THR A 136 5.08 13.37 -12.86
CA THR A 136 5.25 12.42 -13.98
C THR A 136 6.03 11.17 -13.61
N ASN A 137 6.64 11.11 -12.41
CA ASN A 137 7.45 9.97 -12.01
C ASN A 137 6.61 8.70 -11.86
N PRO A 138 7.04 7.56 -12.44
CA PRO A 138 6.35 6.30 -12.29
C PRO A 138 6.25 5.84 -10.83
N HIS A 139 5.28 4.95 -10.57
CA HIS A 139 5.17 4.31 -9.25
C HIS A 139 6.40 3.47 -8.93
N GLY A 140 6.88 3.53 -7.70
CA GLY A 140 7.79 2.53 -7.17
C GLY A 140 7.10 1.17 -7.12
N VAL A 141 7.84 0.11 -7.41
CA VAL A 141 7.36 -1.27 -7.42
C VAL A 141 7.98 -2.02 -6.24
N TYR A 142 7.14 -2.62 -5.43
CA TYR A 142 7.55 -3.37 -4.25
C TYR A 142 7.00 -4.78 -4.33
N ILE A 143 7.89 -5.76 -4.31
CA ILE A 143 7.52 -7.17 -4.32
C ILE A 143 7.84 -7.73 -2.94
N GLY A 144 6.83 -8.25 -2.27
CA GLY A 144 6.97 -8.89 -0.96
C GLY A 144 6.63 -10.38 -1.01
N GLU A 145 7.42 -11.20 -0.32
CA GLU A 145 7.02 -12.56 0.00
C GLU A 145 5.85 -12.51 0.97
N ILE A 146 4.78 -13.24 0.67
CA ILE A 146 3.65 -13.39 1.58
C ILE A 146 4.08 -14.31 2.71
N ILE A 147 4.24 -13.76 3.91
CA ILE A 147 4.66 -14.51 5.12
C ILE A 147 3.48 -14.79 6.06
N GLY A 148 2.35 -14.11 5.86
CA GLY A 148 1.13 -14.29 6.63
C GLY A 148 -0.11 -13.97 5.80
N HIS A 149 -1.17 -14.75 6.00
CA HIS A 149 -2.47 -14.53 5.40
C HIS A 149 -3.55 -14.79 6.43
N TYR A 150 -4.35 -13.79 6.72
CA TYR A 150 -5.41 -13.83 7.72
C TYR A 150 -6.74 -13.46 7.06
N LYS A 151 -7.76 -14.26 7.30
CA LYS A 151 -9.10 -14.02 6.78
C LYS A 151 -10.11 -14.17 7.92
N ARG A 152 -11.02 -13.20 8.01
CA ARG A 152 -12.15 -13.28 8.94
C ARG A 152 -13.20 -14.23 8.35
N GLU A 153 -13.69 -15.16 9.16
CA GLU A 153 -14.82 -16.04 8.82
C GLU A 153 -16.14 -15.27 8.68
#